data_d25945504d71f342825cc0cf58e804ed
#
_entry.id   d25945504d71f342825cc0cf58e804ed
#
_cell.length_a   1.000
_cell.length_b   1.000
_cell.length_c   1.000
_cell.angle_alpha   90.00
_cell.angle_beta   90.00
_cell.angle_gamma   90.00
#
_symmetry.space_group_name_H-M   'P 1'
#
loop_
_entity.id
_entity.type
_entity.pdbx_description
1 polymer ?
#
loop_
_entity_poly.entity_id
_entity_poly.type
_entity_poly.pdbx_seq_one_letter_code
_entity_poly.pdbx_strand_id
1 'polypeptide(L)'
;MPVSEVRRMSKIKRGILFIVILAVFLVTSSVGMEYYVVHQLNGEVTGRNRPFAALTVEPEDTLDMLVAGDSESYNSVSTMRLWEDQGIAAYDCGQGAQRIPETYYMLKQGFKGQSPKIVMLETNTLFRDIGAVKSTQAILEQMGQYYLPVFRYHNLWKTAVDEPKIHTNYKGFVIRDEVAPYEGKPDYMKKKKKCETMPEYVKIYLEKIEELCEKNNAQLLLVSMPSPKNWNHKRHAEMQQYADEKGIAYLDLNEKVEELGLNWTEDTQDKGDHLNVYGAEKVTSYLGNYLEENYELEDHRNDPAYEAWNQLAEQYEQNLAKIRGEIEVAKETGVEK
;
A
#
# COMPACT_ATOMS: atom_id res chain seq x y z
N MET A 1 -42.31 54.42 16.77
CA MET A 1 -41.51 53.21 16.98
C MET A 1 -40.28 53.32 16.08
N PRO A 2 -39.07 53.40 16.60
CA PRO A 2 -37.90 53.51 15.77
C PRO A 2 -37.61 52.14 15.09
N VAL A 3 -37.56 52.20 13.76
CA VAL A 3 -37.10 51.09 12.93
C VAL A 3 -35.63 50.81 13.30
N SER A 4 -35.37 49.62 13.86
CA SER A 4 -34.02 49.17 14.24
C SER A 4 -33.11 49.20 13.02
N GLU A 5 -32.05 50.03 13.07
CA GLU A 5 -30.92 49.98 12.14
C GLU A 5 -30.27 48.62 12.22
N VAL A 6 -30.62 47.74 11.30
CA VAL A 6 -29.86 46.52 11.05
C VAL A 6 -28.49 46.93 10.52
N ARG A 7 -27.49 46.97 11.41
CA ARG A 7 -26.11 47.34 11.10
C ARG A 7 -25.58 46.44 9.99
N ARG A 8 -25.54 46.96 8.77
CA ARG A 8 -25.10 46.23 7.58
C ARG A 8 -23.61 45.91 7.72
N MET A 9 -23.26 44.66 7.97
CA MET A 9 -21.85 44.20 8.07
C MET A 9 -21.04 44.67 6.85
N SER A 10 -19.79 45.10 7.05
CA SER A 10 -18.87 45.46 5.96
C SER A 10 -18.57 44.23 5.07
N LYS A 11 -18.21 44.47 3.81
CA LYS A 11 -17.88 43.37 2.87
C LYS A 11 -16.80 42.46 3.42
N ILE A 12 -15.79 43.00 4.13
CA ILE A 12 -14.71 42.23 4.77
C ILE A 12 -15.28 41.31 5.86
N LYS A 13 -16.14 41.83 6.75
CA LYS A 13 -16.75 41.01 7.82
C LYS A 13 -17.60 39.87 7.26
N ARG A 14 -18.32 40.09 6.15
CA ARG A 14 -19.09 39.04 5.46
C ARG A 14 -18.17 38.02 4.84
N GLY A 15 -17.04 38.41 4.23
CA GLY A 15 -16.03 37.52 3.70
C GLY A 15 -15.42 36.64 4.79
N ILE A 16 -15.03 37.22 5.92
CA ILE A 16 -14.51 36.49 7.08
C ILE A 16 -15.56 35.49 7.61
N LEU A 17 -16.81 35.96 7.79
CA LEU A 17 -17.89 35.07 8.26
C LEU A 17 -18.13 33.90 7.31
N PHE A 18 -18.12 34.14 5.99
CA PHE A 18 -18.25 33.08 4.99
C PHE A 18 -17.12 32.04 5.11
N ILE A 19 -15.85 32.52 5.25
CA ILE A 19 -14.70 31.61 5.40
C ILE A 19 -14.85 30.78 6.68
N VAL A 20 -15.26 31.38 7.79
CA VAL A 20 -15.49 30.69 9.06
C VAL A 20 -16.59 29.63 8.92
N ILE A 21 -17.73 29.98 8.32
CA ILE A 21 -18.84 29.05 8.09
C ILE A 21 -18.39 27.88 7.19
N LEU A 22 -17.66 28.20 6.12
CA LEU A 22 -17.12 27.17 5.21
C LEU A 22 -16.14 26.23 5.93
N ALA A 23 -15.24 26.77 6.75
CA ALA A 23 -14.30 25.97 7.54
C ALA A 23 -15.04 25.06 8.53
N VAL A 24 -16.02 25.60 9.27
CA VAL A 24 -16.85 24.80 10.19
C VAL A 24 -17.59 23.71 9.42
N PHE A 25 -18.19 24.04 8.28
CA PHE A 25 -18.87 23.05 7.44
C PHE A 25 -17.95 21.93 6.95
N LEU A 26 -16.75 22.27 6.46
CA LEU A 26 -15.78 21.26 6.00
C LEU A 26 -15.30 20.36 7.14
N VAL A 27 -15.03 20.93 8.32
CA VAL A 27 -14.60 20.15 9.49
C VAL A 27 -15.71 19.23 9.98
N THR A 28 -16.94 19.76 10.16
CA THR A 28 -18.06 18.92 10.63
C THR A 28 -18.44 17.84 9.64
N SER A 29 -18.42 18.14 8.33
CA SER A 29 -18.66 17.14 7.29
C SER A 29 -17.56 16.08 7.26
N SER A 30 -16.30 16.48 7.48
CA SER A 30 -15.16 15.53 7.54
C SER A 30 -15.29 14.58 8.72
N VAL A 31 -15.58 15.10 9.92
CA VAL A 31 -15.80 14.28 11.12
C VAL A 31 -16.98 13.33 10.92
N GLY A 32 -18.08 13.83 10.36
CA GLY A 32 -19.27 12.99 10.08
C GLY A 32 -18.99 11.87 9.07
N MET A 33 -18.23 12.15 8.01
CA MET A 33 -17.85 11.14 7.02
C MET A 33 -16.89 10.10 7.58
N GLU A 34 -15.86 10.51 8.32
CA GLU A 34 -14.94 9.60 8.97
C GLU A 34 -15.66 8.70 9.97
N TYR A 35 -16.52 9.27 10.81
CA TYR A 35 -17.37 8.51 11.73
C TYR A 35 -18.23 7.48 10.98
N TYR A 36 -18.86 7.86 9.87
CA TYR A 36 -19.70 6.97 9.07
C TYR A 36 -18.88 5.82 8.47
N VAL A 37 -17.71 6.10 7.90
CA VAL A 37 -16.82 5.07 7.32
C VAL A 37 -16.34 4.10 8.39
N VAL A 38 -15.94 4.58 9.56
CA VAL A 38 -15.42 3.74 10.64
C VAL A 38 -16.52 2.92 11.29
N HIS A 39 -17.63 3.55 11.71
CA HIS A 39 -18.63 2.90 12.57
C HIS A 39 -19.84 2.31 11.84
N GLN A 40 -20.13 2.76 10.63
CA GLN A 40 -21.28 2.23 9.89
C GLN A 40 -20.84 1.33 8.73
N LEU A 41 -19.71 1.62 8.10
CA LEU A 41 -19.19 0.81 7.01
C LEU A 41 -18.07 -0.12 7.45
N ASN A 42 -17.57 -0.03 8.68
CA ASN A 42 -16.44 -0.81 9.17
C ASN A 42 -15.24 -0.81 8.19
N GLY A 43 -14.92 0.37 7.64
CA GLY A 43 -13.84 0.53 6.65
C GLY A 43 -14.16 -0.01 5.25
N GLU A 44 -15.32 -0.60 5.03
CA GLU A 44 -15.72 -1.15 3.72
C GLU A 44 -16.18 -0.04 2.78
N VAL A 45 -15.24 0.50 2.02
CA VAL A 45 -15.50 1.48 0.96
C VAL A 45 -15.03 0.93 -0.38
N THR A 46 -15.64 1.40 -1.48
CA THR A 46 -15.21 1.03 -2.82
C THR A 46 -14.13 1.97 -3.36
N GLY A 47 -13.32 1.48 -4.31
CA GLY A 47 -12.36 2.26 -5.05
C GLY A 47 -11.04 2.51 -4.30
N ARG A 48 -10.34 3.58 -4.72
CA ARG A 48 -8.95 3.86 -4.36
C ARG A 48 -8.69 3.99 -2.84
N ASN A 49 -9.65 4.50 -2.10
CA ASN A 49 -9.47 4.74 -0.65
C ASN A 49 -9.77 3.51 0.24
N ARG A 50 -10.04 2.35 -0.37
CA ARG A 50 -10.32 1.11 0.36
C ARG A 50 -9.20 0.71 1.33
N PRO A 51 -7.89 0.64 0.94
CA PRO A 51 -6.83 0.27 1.87
C PRO A 51 -6.72 1.25 3.05
N PHE A 52 -6.89 2.55 2.80
CA PHE A 52 -6.86 3.57 3.84
C PHE A 52 -7.99 3.40 4.86
N ALA A 53 -9.22 3.17 4.38
CA ALA A 53 -10.38 2.99 5.25
C ALA A 53 -10.29 1.69 6.05
N ALA A 54 -9.89 0.59 5.41
CA ALA A 54 -9.72 -0.70 6.06
C ALA A 54 -8.61 -0.68 7.12
N LEU A 55 -7.46 -0.05 6.83
CA LEU A 55 -6.40 0.13 7.83
C LEU A 55 -6.87 0.94 9.05
N THR A 56 -7.77 1.90 8.85
CA THR A 56 -8.28 2.75 9.94
C THR A 56 -9.11 1.98 10.97
N VAL A 57 -9.67 0.84 10.58
CA VAL A 57 -10.53 -0.02 11.44
C VAL A 57 -9.84 -1.31 11.91
N GLU A 58 -8.58 -1.51 11.53
CA GLU A 58 -7.82 -2.61 12.12
C GLU A 58 -7.72 -2.42 13.65
N PRO A 59 -7.82 -3.50 14.43
CA PRO A 59 -7.67 -3.42 15.88
C PRO A 59 -6.36 -2.74 16.26
N GLU A 60 -6.39 -1.90 17.30
CA GLU A 60 -5.23 -1.13 17.74
C GLU A 60 -4.07 -2.05 18.16
N ASP A 61 -2.84 -1.67 17.75
CA ASP A 61 -1.59 -2.33 18.12
C ASP A 61 -1.53 -3.84 17.80
N THR A 62 -2.14 -4.25 16.67
CA THR A 62 -2.14 -5.65 16.24
C THR A 62 -1.26 -5.93 15.02
N LEU A 63 -0.60 -4.93 14.48
CA LEU A 63 0.24 -5.11 13.28
C LEU A 63 1.72 -4.99 13.61
N ASP A 64 2.50 -6.02 13.26
CA ASP A 64 3.96 -6.02 13.36
C ASP A 64 4.61 -5.23 12.23
N MET A 65 3.99 -5.27 11.05
CA MET A 65 4.54 -4.67 9.84
C MET A 65 3.47 -3.95 9.01
N LEU A 66 3.81 -2.73 8.57
CA LEU A 66 3.10 -2.04 7.50
C LEU A 66 3.89 -2.17 6.19
N VAL A 67 3.27 -2.72 5.17
CA VAL A 67 3.79 -2.76 3.80
C VAL A 67 3.22 -1.57 3.05
N ALA A 68 4.05 -0.78 2.42
CA ALA A 68 3.65 0.40 1.68
C ALA A 68 4.31 0.44 0.30
N GLY A 69 3.57 0.86 -0.70
CA GLY A 69 4.06 0.88 -2.06
C GLY A 69 2.96 1.16 -3.07
N ASP A 70 3.13 0.72 -4.28
CA ASP A 70 2.09 0.78 -5.32
C ASP A 70 1.56 -0.63 -5.64
N SER A 71 1.20 -0.88 -6.90
CA SER A 71 0.73 -2.21 -7.33
C SER A 71 1.80 -3.30 -7.22
N GLU A 72 3.06 -2.96 -7.17
CA GLU A 72 4.13 -3.94 -6.96
C GLU A 72 4.06 -4.53 -5.55
N SER A 73 3.70 -3.76 -4.51
CA SER A 73 3.60 -4.29 -3.15
C SER A 73 2.45 -5.29 -3.01
N TYR A 74 1.21 -4.86 -3.28
CA TYR A 74 0.03 -5.71 -3.03
C TYR A 74 -0.16 -6.87 -4.02
N ASN A 75 0.61 -6.93 -5.10
CA ASN A 75 0.68 -8.10 -5.97
C ASN A 75 1.87 -9.02 -5.65
N SER A 76 2.81 -8.59 -4.82
CA SER A 76 4.03 -9.36 -4.54
C SER A 76 4.18 -9.82 -3.10
N VAL A 77 3.51 -9.17 -2.13
CA VAL A 77 3.61 -9.52 -0.71
C VAL A 77 2.30 -10.11 -0.22
N SER A 78 2.24 -11.42 -0.13
CA SER A 78 1.10 -12.12 0.47
C SER A 78 1.17 -12.03 1.99
N THR A 79 0.35 -11.15 2.57
CA THR A 79 0.25 -10.98 4.01
C THR A 79 -0.22 -12.26 4.72
N MET A 80 -1.04 -13.07 4.04
CA MET A 80 -1.48 -14.36 4.58
C MET A 80 -0.34 -15.39 4.56
N ARG A 81 0.53 -15.36 3.56
CA ARG A 81 1.70 -16.24 3.52
C ARG A 81 2.71 -15.91 4.62
N LEU A 82 2.95 -14.61 4.89
CA LEU A 82 3.74 -14.18 6.05
C LEU A 82 3.15 -14.67 7.37
N TRP A 83 1.82 -14.61 7.48
CA TRP A 83 1.12 -15.12 8.65
C TRP A 83 1.29 -16.64 8.79
N GLU A 84 1.08 -17.40 7.72
CA GLU A 84 1.16 -18.85 7.75
C GLU A 84 2.58 -19.37 8.04
N ASP A 85 3.58 -18.77 7.40
CA ASP A 85 4.97 -19.23 7.52
C ASP A 85 5.60 -18.78 8.85
N GLN A 86 5.44 -17.50 9.26
CA GLN A 86 6.15 -16.92 10.38
C GLN A 86 5.25 -16.37 11.51
N GLY A 87 3.94 -16.31 11.32
CA GLY A 87 3.02 -15.69 12.30
C GLY A 87 3.11 -14.17 12.36
N ILE A 88 3.67 -13.51 11.33
CA ILE A 88 3.83 -12.06 11.25
C ILE A 88 2.53 -11.41 10.83
N ALA A 89 2.00 -10.50 11.66
CA ALA A 89 0.81 -9.72 11.36
C ALA A 89 1.15 -8.50 10.48
N ALA A 90 1.09 -8.66 9.17
CA ALA A 90 1.41 -7.61 8.20
C ALA A 90 0.16 -7.06 7.49
N TYR A 91 0.13 -5.76 7.22
CA TYR A 91 -0.91 -5.12 6.42
C TYR A 91 -0.30 -4.39 5.22
N ASP A 92 -0.75 -4.72 3.99
CA ASP A 92 -0.33 -4.01 2.78
C ASP A 92 -1.25 -2.82 2.52
N CYS A 93 -0.65 -1.63 2.57
CA CYS A 93 -1.28 -0.33 2.36
C CYS A 93 -1.16 0.15 0.91
N GLY A 94 -0.65 -0.68 0.01
CA GLY A 94 -0.39 -0.34 -1.39
C GLY A 94 -1.67 -0.04 -2.18
N GLN A 95 -1.56 0.84 -3.14
CA GLN A 95 -2.65 1.18 -4.08
C GLN A 95 -2.10 1.33 -5.48
N GLY A 96 -2.90 0.97 -6.48
CA GLY A 96 -2.49 1.08 -7.89
C GLY A 96 -1.93 2.47 -8.24
N ALA A 97 -0.72 2.52 -8.78
CA ALA A 97 -0.02 3.75 -9.13
C ALA A 97 0.10 4.76 -7.97
N GLN A 98 0.25 4.29 -6.74
CA GLN A 98 0.42 5.11 -5.55
C GLN A 98 1.66 6.00 -5.68
N ARG A 99 1.54 7.24 -5.21
CA ARG A 99 2.62 8.22 -5.18
C ARG A 99 3.12 8.41 -3.77
N ILE A 100 4.37 8.76 -3.62
CA ILE A 100 5.01 8.87 -2.31
C ILE A 100 4.31 9.82 -1.31
N PRO A 101 3.69 10.96 -1.71
CA PRO A 101 2.89 11.75 -0.77
C PRO A 101 1.68 10.98 -0.23
N GLU A 102 1.06 10.14 -1.05
CA GLU A 102 -0.06 9.27 -0.65
C GLU A 102 0.43 8.18 0.33
N THR A 103 1.55 7.55 0.02
CA THR A 103 2.24 6.59 0.92
C THR A 103 2.53 7.21 2.28
N TYR A 104 3.09 8.43 2.32
CA TYR A 104 3.36 9.13 3.58
C TYR A 104 2.09 9.31 4.43
N TYR A 105 0.98 9.78 3.84
CA TYR A 105 -0.25 9.98 4.59
C TYR A 105 -0.95 8.66 4.96
N MET A 106 -0.76 7.60 4.18
CA MET A 106 -1.20 6.26 4.51
C MET A 106 -0.48 5.72 5.75
N LEU A 107 0.86 5.77 5.76
CA LEU A 107 1.66 5.39 6.92
C LEU A 107 1.35 6.25 8.15
N LYS A 108 1.18 7.56 7.95
CA LYS A 108 0.78 8.48 9.03
C LYS A 108 -0.60 8.13 9.62
N GLN A 109 -1.51 7.58 8.82
CA GLN A 109 -2.78 7.04 9.33
C GLN A 109 -2.56 5.73 10.07
N GLY A 110 -1.75 4.82 9.54
CA GLY A 110 -1.42 3.57 10.20
C GLY A 110 -0.85 3.78 11.61
N PHE A 111 0.10 4.68 11.74
CA PHE A 111 0.69 5.02 13.05
C PHE A 111 -0.25 5.73 14.05
N LYS A 112 -1.49 6.01 13.69
CA LYS A 112 -2.47 6.49 14.69
C LYS A 112 -3.05 5.36 15.55
N GLY A 113 -3.17 4.19 14.99
CA GLY A 113 -3.77 3.03 15.66
C GLY A 113 -2.84 1.83 15.75
N GLN A 114 -1.63 1.91 15.17
CA GLN A 114 -0.68 0.80 15.12
C GLN A 114 0.71 1.26 15.54
N SER A 115 1.45 0.35 16.16
CA SER A 115 2.86 0.53 16.55
C SER A 115 3.74 -0.54 15.88
N PRO A 116 3.79 -0.60 14.52
CA PRO A 116 4.53 -1.65 13.82
C PRO A 116 6.02 -1.56 14.13
N LYS A 117 6.68 -2.70 14.25
CA LYS A 117 8.15 -2.78 14.39
C LYS A 117 8.85 -2.45 13.07
N ILE A 118 8.19 -2.74 11.93
CA ILE A 118 8.75 -2.55 10.58
C ILE A 118 7.76 -1.80 9.69
N VAL A 119 8.29 -0.85 8.95
CA VAL A 119 7.67 -0.30 7.73
C VAL A 119 8.47 -0.79 6.54
N MET A 120 7.88 -1.66 5.73
CA MET A 120 8.46 -2.06 4.45
C MET A 120 7.96 -1.13 3.35
N LEU A 121 8.87 -0.43 2.68
CA LEU A 121 8.54 0.44 1.55
C LEU A 121 9.01 -0.19 0.24
N GLU A 122 8.06 -0.52 -0.62
CA GLU A 122 8.33 -0.94 -1.98
C GLU A 122 8.86 0.25 -2.80
N THR A 123 9.96 0.04 -3.53
CA THR A 123 10.78 1.14 -4.06
C THR A 123 10.41 1.61 -5.46
N ASN A 124 9.57 0.91 -6.22
CA ASN A 124 9.18 1.35 -7.58
C ASN A 124 8.46 2.71 -7.54
N THR A 125 7.67 2.96 -6.50
CA THR A 125 6.97 4.24 -6.28
C THR A 125 7.94 5.43 -6.20
N LEU A 126 9.21 5.21 -5.83
CA LEU A 126 10.24 6.24 -5.65
C LEU A 126 10.77 6.79 -6.99
N PHE A 127 10.52 6.11 -8.10
CA PHE A 127 10.96 6.52 -9.42
C PHE A 127 9.84 7.12 -10.29
N ARG A 128 8.68 7.40 -9.70
CA ARG A 128 7.55 8.02 -10.41
C ARG A 128 7.74 9.53 -10.55
N ASP A 129 8.37 9.95 -11.65
CA ASP A 129 8.41 11.37 -12.02
C ASP A 129 7.12 11.78 -12.72
N ILE A 130 6.44 12.75 -12.17
CA ILE A 130 5.20 13.33 -12.71
C ILE A 130 5.35 14.82 -13.06
N GLY A 131 6.55 15.35 -12.91
CA GLY A 131 6.87 16.76 -13.12
C GLY A 131 6.35 17.68 -12.01
N ALA A 132 6.95 18.87 -11.89
CA ALA A 132 6.76 19.79 -10.76
C ALA A 132 5.29 20.20 -10.51
N VAL A 133 4.53 20.49 -11.56
CA VAL A 133 3.13 20.94 -11.42
C VAL A 133 2.25 19.83 -10.87
N LYS A 134 2.35 18.63 -11.43
CA LYS A 134 1.55 17.48 -10.99
C LYS A 134 1.97 16.98 -9.61
N SER A 135 3.27 17.07 -9.25
CA SER A 135 3.73 16.72 -7.92
C SER A 135 3.17 17.67 -6.86
N THR A 136 3.19 18.98 -7.13
CA THR A 136 2.57 19.97 -6.23
C THR A 136 1.07 19.72 -6.07
N GLN A 137 0.35 19.45 -7.17
CA GLN A 137 -1.07 19.10 -7.12
C GLN A 137 -1.31 17.85 -6.27
N ALA A 138 -0.53 16.78 -6.48
CA ALA A 138 -0.64 15.54 -5.72
C ALA A 138 -0.40 15.75 -4.22
N ILE A 139 0.59 16.58 -3.87
CA ILE A 139 0.89 16.93 -2.48
C ILE A 139 -0.31 17.64 -1.82
N LEU A 140 -0.85 18.66 -2.49
CA LEU A 140 -1.98 19.42 -1.96
C LEU A 140 -3.25 18.56 -1.86
N GLU A 141 -3.49 17.70 -2.84
CA GLU A 141 -4.60 16.77 -2.85
C GLU A 141 -4.52 15.79 -1.68
N GLN A 142 -3.38 15.12 -1.49
CA GLN A 142 -3.22 14.16 -0.40
C GLN A 142 -3.26 14.82 0.97
N MET A 143 -2.67 16.01 1.11
CA MET A 143 -2.78 16.81 2.32
C MET A 143 -4.24 17.17 2.61
N GLY A 144 -4.96 17.65 1.60
CA GLY A 144 -6.39 17.99 1.72
C GLY A 144 -7.24 16.79 2.11
N GLN A 145 -7.04 15.64 1.47
CA GLN A 145 -7.75 14.39 1.77
C GLN A 145 -7.44 13.84 3.17
N TYR A 146 -6.22 14.04 3.68
CA TYR A 146 -5.84 13.59 5.01
C TYR A 146 -6.44 14.44 6.12
N TYR A 147 -6.37 15.77 6.00
CA TYR A 147 -6.85 16.68 7.04
C TYR A 147 -8.35 16.99 6.95
N LEU A 148 -8.94 16.78 5.79
CA LEU A 148 -10.37 16.96 5.54
C LEU A 148 -10.95 15.73 4.84
N PRO A 149 -11.29 14.67 5.58
CA PRO A 149 -11.83 13.40 5.07
C PRO A 149 -13.02 13.54 4.12
N VAL A 150 -13.78 14.64 4.18
CA VAL A 150 -14.82 14.95 3.19
C VAL A 150 -14.29 14.93 1.75
N PHE A 151 -13.04 15.33 1.51
CA PHE A 151 -12.43 15.26 0.19
C PHE A 151 -11.99 13.84 -0.17
N ARG A 152 -11.59 13.03 0.80
CA ARG A 152 -11.24 11.63 0.58
C ARG A 152 -12.47 10.82 0.20
N TYR A 153 -13.55 11.01 0.92
CA TYR A 153 -14.75 10.21 0.82
C TYR A 153 -15.89 10.87 0.02
N HIS A 154 -15.59 11.90 -0.77
CA HIS A 154 -16.60 12.62 -1.57
C HIS A 154 -17.35 11.72 -2.57
N ASN A 155 -16.81 10.55 -2.92
CA ASN A 155 -17.40 9.56 -3.80
C ASN A 155 -18.14 8.44 -3.05
N LEU A 156 -18.31 8.55 -1.73
CA LEU A 156 -18.90 7.51 -0.89
C LEU A 156 -20.33 7.10 -1.34
N TRP A 157 -21.07 8.02 -1.91
CA TRP A 157 -22.39 7.74 -2.50
C TRP A 157 -22.34 6.66 -3.60
N LYS A 158 -21.21 6.49 -4.29
CA LYS A 158 -21.04 5.43 -5.30
C LYS A 158 -21.05 4.04 -4.65
N THR A 159 -20.51 3.90 -3.45
CA THR A 159 -20.53 2.65 -2.68
C THR A 159 -21.97 2.18 -2.38
N ALA A 160 -22.92 3.11 -2.26
CA ALA A 160 -24.32 2.80 -2.03
C ALA A 160 -25.08 2.43 -3.32
N VAL A 161 -24.53 2.73 -4.49
CA VAL A 161 -25.16 2.48 -5.81
C VAL A 161 -24.53 1.27 -6.51
N ASP A 162 -23.22 1.14 -6.39
CA ASP A 162 -22.48 0.00 -6.94
C ASP A 162 -22.54 -1.13 -5.89
N GLU A 163 -23.11 -2.27 -6.23
CA GLU A 163 -22.95 -3.46 -5.39
C GLU A 163 -21.46 -3.72 -5.22
N PRO A 164 -20.92 -3.66 -4.00
CA PRO A 164 -19.50 -3.92 -3.80
C PRO A 164 -19.25 -5.36 -4.27
N LYS A 165 -18.39 -5.53 -5.26
CA LYS A 165 -17.74 -6.83 -5.48
C LYS A 165 -16.90 -7.06 -4.23
N ILE A 166 -17.45 -7.83 -3.29
CA ILE A 166 -16.78 -8.17 -2.03
C ILE A 166 -15.63 -9.10 -2.39
N HIS A 167 -14.48 -8.50 -2.67
CA HIS A 167 -13.24 -9.25 -2.68
C HIS A 167 -12.78 -9.36 -1.24
N THR A 168 -12.53 -10.57 -0.78
CA THR A 168 -11.95 -10.79 0.55
C THR A 168 -10.72 -9.92 0.71
N ASN A 169 -10.66 -9.19 1.82
CA ASN A 169 -9.50 -8.37 2.13
C ASN A 169 -8.49 -9.23 2.90
N TYR A 170 -7.51 -9.77 2.19
CA TYR A 170 -6.39 -10.49 2.79
C TYR A 170 -5.35 -9.51 3.34
N LYS A 171 -5.76 -8.61 4.24
CA LYS A 171 -4.89 -7.59 4.84
C LYS A 171 -4.12 -6.76 3.79
N GLY A 172 -4.82 -6.39 2.72
CA GLY A 172 -4.29 -5.59 1.61
C GLY A 172 -3.82 -6.39 0.41
N PHE A 173 -3.41 -7.64 0.57
CA PHE A 173 -2.99 -8.49 -0.55
C PHE A 173 -4.15 -8.83 -1.49
N VAL A 174 -3.86 -8.89 -2.78
CA VAL A 174 -4.83 -9.19 -3.84
C VAL A 174 -4.40 -10.45 -4.59
N ILE A 175 -5.21 -11.50 -4.51
CA ILE A 175 -4.97 -12.73 -5.30
C ILE A 175 -5.17 -12.40 -6.78
N ARG A 176 -4.15 -12.67 -7.58
CA ARG A 176 -4.14 -12.62 -9.03
C ARG A 176 -3.64 -13.97 -9.55
N ASP A 177 -4.48 -14.70 -10.24
CA ASP A 177 -4.18 -16.05 -10.75
C ASP A 177 -3.90 -16.07 -12.25
N GLU A 178 -4.05 -14.92 -12.92
CA GLU A 178 -3.76 -14.82 -14.35
C GLU A 178 -2.28 -15.12 -14.62
N VAL A 179 -2.01 -15.76 -15.75
CA VAL A 179 -0.67 -16.04 -16.23
C VAL A 179 -0.48 -15.41 -17.60
N ALA A 180 0.42 -14.45 -17.69
CA ALA A 180 0.83 -13.83 -18.96
C ALA A 180 2.36 -13.76 -19.03
N PRO A 181 3.00 -14.67 -19.78
CA PRO A 181 4.45 -14.83 -19.83
C PRO A 181 5.22 -13.56 -20.22
N TYR A 182 6.34 -13.31 -19.56
CA TYR A 182 7.30 -12.32 -19.99
C TYR A 182 8.23 -12.89 -21.06
N GLU A 183 8.16 -12.35 -22.25
CA GLU A 183 8.98 -12.75 -23.41
C GLU A 183 10.17 -11.83 -23.66
N GLY A 184 10.46 -10.95 -22.69
CA GLY A 184 11.53 -9.96 -22.82
C GLY A 184 12.92 -10.57 -22.53
N LYS A 185 13.91 -9.67 -22.43
CA LYS A 185 15.30 -10.09 -22.14
C LYS A 185 15.46 -10.51 -20.68
N PRO A 186 16.07 -11.67 -20.41
CA PRO A 186 16.30 -12.15 -19.04
C PRO A 186 17.31 -11.26 -18.26
N ASP A 187 18.17 -10.52 -18.96
CA ASP A 187 19.22 -9.70 -18.38
C ASP A 187 18.81 -8.24 -18.12
N TYR A 188 17.56 -8.01 -17.68
CA TYR A 188 17.05 -6.67 -17.39
C TYR A 188 17.86 -5.95 -16.28
N MET A 189 18.48 -6.70 -15.37
CA MET A 189 19.37 -6.23 -14.31
C MET A 189 20.84 -6.03 -14.78
N LYS A 190 21.10 -6.07 -16.07
CA LYS A 190 22.45 -5.87 -16.59
C LYS A 190 23.03 -4.52 -16.15
N LYS A 191 24.24 -4.55 -15.59
CA LYS A 191 24.97 -3.38 -15.09
C LYS A 191 25.06 -2.26 -16.12
N LYS A 192 24.68 -1.05 -15.69
CA LYS A 192 24.78 0.19 -16.48
C LYS A 192 25.55 1.24 -15.69
N LYS A 193 26.28 2.11 -16.39
CA LYS A 193 27.19 3.12 -15.78
C LYS A 193 26.48 4.30 -15.09
N LYS A 194 25.20 4.53 -15.35
CA LYS A 194 24.46 5.69 -14.81
C LYS A 194 23.36 5.21 -13.89
N CYS A 195 23.16 5.89 -12.76
CA CYS A 195 21.99 5.76 -11.92
C CYS A 195 20.75 6.43 -12.57
N GLU A 196 19.58 6.04 -12.15
CA GLU A 196 18.32 6.74 -12.42
C GLU A 196 17.97 7.51 -11.15
N THR A 197 18.10 8.83 -11.19
CA THR A 197 17.95 9.68 -10.00
C THR A 197 16.48 9.78 -9.58
N MET A 198 16.21 9.63 -8.29
CA MET A 198 14.90 9.88 -7.72
C MET A 198 14.51 11.36 -7.88
N PRO A 199 13.24 11.68 -8.23
CA PRO A 199 12.76 13.06 -8.28
C PRO A 199 12.89 13.76 -6.91
N GLU A 200 13.16 15.07 -6.91
CA GLU A 200 13.38 15.82 -5.67
C GLU A 200 12.22 15.74 -4.69
N TYR A 201 10.97 15.88 -5.17
CA TYR A 201 9.81 15.77 -4.29
C TYR A 201 9.67 14.38 -3.65
N VAL A 202 10.20 13.33 -4.33
CA VAL A 202 10.21 11.96 -3.80
C VAL A 202 11.21 11.86 -2.66
N LYS A 203 12.42 12.40 -2.82
CA LYS A 203 13.43 12.42 -1.74
C LYS A 203 12.91 13.12 -0.49
N ILE A 204 12.27 14.28 -0.66
CA ILE A 204 11.64 15.03 0.46
C ILE A 204 10.60 14.18 1.21
N TYR A 205 9.78 13.41 0.49
CA TYR A 205 8.76 12.57 1.13
C TYR A 205 9.33 11.28 1.69
N LEU A 206 10.38 10.72 1.11
CA LEU A 206 11.11 9.58 1.66
C LEU A 206 11.74 9.96 3.00
N GLU A 207 12.41 11.11 3.09
CA GLU A 207 12.94 11.65 4.36
C GLU A 207 11.83 11.85 5.42
N LYS A 208 10.65 12.33 5.02
CA LYS A 208 9.50 12.41 5.94
C LYS A 208 8.99 11.04 6.40
N ILE A 209 9.11 10.00 5.58
CA ILE A 209 8.79 8.63 5.97
C ILE A 209 9.85 8.11 6.94
N GLU A 210 11.13 8.36 6.71
CA GLU A 210 12.21 8.05 7.66
C GLU A 210 11.94 8.68 9.03
N GLU A 211 11.72 10.00 9.07
CA GLU A 211 11.39 10.74 10.29
C GLU A 211 10.13 10.18 10.97
N LEU A 212 9.13 9.77 10.20
CA LEU A 212 7.90 9.18 10.72
C LEU A 212 8.16 7.82 11.38
N CYS A 213 8.99 6.98 10.76
CA CYS A 213 9.41 5.69 11.30
C CYS A 213 10.23 5.87 12.58
N GLU A 214 11.25 6.73 12.57
CA GLU A 214 12.08 7.04 13.73
C GLU A 214 11.24 7.53 14.91
N LYS A 215 10.33 8.45 14.68
CA LYS A 215 9.43 9.00 15.70
C LYS A 215 8.55 7.94 16.36
N ASN A 216 8.20 6.90 15.64
CA ASN A 216 7.33 5.82 16.11
C ASN A 216 8.11 4.54 16.45
N ASN A 217 9.45 4.60 16.53
CA ASN A 217 10.34 3.48 16.83
C ASN A 217 10.19 2.28 15.87
N ALA A 218 9.78 2.54 14.61
CA ALA A 218 9.72 1.54 13.55
C ALA A 218 10.99 1.54 12.72
N GLN A 219 11.44 0.38 12.28
CA GLN A 219 12.55 0.26 11.33
C GLN A 219 12.02 0.37 9.91
N LEU A 220 12.66 1.20 9.07
CA LEU A 220 12.36 1.28 7.65
C LEU A 220 13.17 0.24 6.89
N LEU A 221 12.50 -0.62 6.12
CA LEU A 221 13.07 -1.58 5.19
C LEU A 221 12.66 -1.19 3.76
N LEU A 222 13.63 -0.90 2.90
CA LEU A 222 13.40 -0.64 1.49
C LEU A 222 13.48 -1.96 0.72
N VAL A 223 12.46 -2.28 -0.10
CA VAL A 223 12.43 -3.53 -0.88
C VAL A 223 12.07 -3.25 -2.33
N SER A 224 12.85 -3.75 -3.26
CA SER A 224 12.54 -3.72 -4.69
C SER A 224 11.97 -5.05 -5.12
N MET A 225 10.70 -5.07 -5.52
CA MET A 225 10.02 -6.28 -6.00
C MET A 225 10.52 -6.70 -7.38
N PRO A 226 10.56 -8.00 -7.68
CA PRO A 226 10.97 -8.48 -8.99
C PRO A 226 10.00 -8.03 -10.08
N SER A 227 10.48 -7.19 -11.00
CA SER A 227 9.69 -6.67 -12.11
C SER A 227 10.56 -6.30 -13.31
N PRO A 228 10.70 -7.17 -14.32
CA PRO A 228 11.54 -6.90 -15.48
C PRO A 228 11.09 -5.71 -16.33
N LYS A 229 9.85 -5.24 -16.17
CA LYS A 229 9.36 -4.02 -16.83
C LYS A 229 9.63 -2.76 -16.03
N ASN A 230 9.48 -2.81 -14.71
CA ASN A 230 9.54 -1.64 -13.84
C ASN A 230 10.90 -1.45 -13.17
N TRP A 231 11.74 -2.49 -13.15
CA TRP A 231 13.01 -2.42 -12.44
C TRP A 231 14.22 -2.60 -13.36
N ASN A 232 15.36 -2.10 -12.96
CA ASN A 232 16.63 -2.24 -13.66
C ASN A 232 17.80 -1.82 -12.77
N HIS A 233 19.02 -2.19 -13.16
CA HIS A 233 20.25 -1.87 -12.42
C HIS A 233 20.47 -0.37 -12.12
N LYS A 234 19.90 0.55 -12.90
CA LYS A 234 20.11 1.99 -12.61
C LYS A 234 19.33 2.43 -11.38
N ARG A 235 18.10 1.88 -11.21
CA ARG A 235 17.26 2.10 -10.02
C ARG A 235 17.87 1.42 -8.82
N HIS A 236 18.33 0.17 -8.99
CA HIS A 236 19.08 -0.55 -7.95
C HIS A 236 20.27 0.29 -7.44
N ALA A 237 21.12 0.81 -8.34
CA ALA A 237 22.29 1.57 -7.94
C ALA A 237 21.96 2.88 -7.19
N GLU A 238 20.90 3.58 -7.58
CA GLU A 238 20.39 4.76 -6.84
C GLU A 238 19.88 4.38 -5.46
N MET A 239 19.11 3.30 -5.37
CA MET A 239 18.56 2.83 -4.09
C MET A 239 19.65 2.32 -3.15
N GLN A 240 20.61 1.54 -3.66
CA GLN A 240 21.74 1.06 -2.87
C GLN A 240 22.57 2.23 -2.32
N GLN A 241 22.88 3.22 -3.18
CA GLN A 241 23.59 4.41 -2.73
C GLN A 241 22.82 5.17 -1.65
N TYR A 242 21.52 5.37 -1.84
CA TYR A 242 20.69 6.06 -0.85
C TYR A 242 20.65 5.30 0.49
N ALA A 243 20.43 4.00 0.43
CA ALA A 243 20.38 3.15 1.60
C ALA A 243 21.71 3.15 2.38
N ASP A 244 22.83 3.05 1.67
CA ASP A 244 24.19 3.11 2.26
C ASP A 244 24.45 4.49 2.93
N GLU A 245 24.07 5.60 2.28
CA GLU A 245 24.23 6.95 2.81
C GLU A 245 23.39 7.21 4.07
N LYS A 246 22.19 6.61 4.15
CA LYS A 246 21.26 6.79 5.26
C LYS A 246 21.39 5.70 6.34
N GLY A 247 22.09 4.61 6.07
CA GLY A 247 22.15 3.44 6.96
C GLY A 247 20.83 2.68 7.09
N ILE A 248 20.03 2.67 6.01
CA ILE A 248 18.73 1.99 5.94
C ILE A 248 18.92 0.61 5.30
N ALA A 249 18.22 -0.41 5.81
CA ALA A 249 18.22 -1.73 5.20
C ALA A 249 17.56 -1.70 3.82
N TYR A 250 18.23 -2.29 2.83
CA TYR A 250 17.73 -2.39 1.47
C TYR A 250 17.86 -3.81 0.92
N LEU A 251 16.78 -4.34 0.39
CA LEU A 251 16.71 -5.67 -0.21
C LEU A 251 16.21 -5.57 -1.65
N ASP A 252 17.07 -5.86 -2.63
CA ASP A 252 16.66 -5.95 -4.04
C ASP A 252 16.40 -7.39 -4.45
N LEU A 253 15.14 -7.76 -4.52
CA LEU A 253 14.68 -9.10 -4.91
C LEU A 253 14.86 -9.39 -6.41
N ASN A 254 15.13 -8.36 -7.23
CA ASN A 254 15.49 -8.54 -8.64
C ASN A 254 16.89 -9.18 -8.80
N GLU A 255 17.76 -9.05 -7.81
CA GLU A 255 19.05 -9.74 -7.80
C GLU A 255 18.95 -11.20 -7.30
N LYS A 256 17.77 -11.59 -6.82
CA LYS A 256 17.48 -12.88 -6.19
C LYS A 256 16.56 -13.80 -7.02
N VAL A 257 16.28 -13.45 -8.26
CA VAL A 257 15.30 -14.17 -9.13
C VAL A 257 15.55 -15.69 -9.18
N GLU A 258 16.81 -16.12 -9.29
CA GLU A 258 17.16 -17.53 -9.29
C GLU A 258 16.95 -18.19 -7.90
N GLU A 259 17.36 -17.49 -6.83
CA GLU A 259 17.21 -17.95 -5.44
C GLU A 259 15.74 -18.05 -5.03
N LEU A 260 14.92 -17.11 -5.51
CA LEU A 260 13.46 -17.12 -5.37
C LEU A 260 12.78 -18.25 -6.17
N GLY A 261 13.47 -18.84 -7.13
CA GLY A 261 12.88 -19.81 -8.06
C GLY A 261 11.79 -19.22 -8.94
N LEU A 262 11.89 -17.93 -9.28
CA LEU A 262 10.91 -17.26 -10.14
C LEU A 262 11.04 -17.72 -11.59
N ASN A 263 9.91 -18.06 -12.18
CA ASN A 263 9.77 -18.41 -13.58
C ASN A 263 8.90 -17.38 -14.30
N TRP A 264 9.49 -16.53 -15.11
CA TRP A 264 8.79 -15.47 -15.83
C TRP A 264 7.76 -15.93 -16.86
N THR A 265 7.67 -17.23 -17.12
CA THR A 265 6.61 -17.80 -17.98
C THR A 265 5.36 -18.19 -17.19
N GLU A 266 5.43 -18.28 -15.86
CA GLU A 266 4.37 -18.78 -14.99
C GLU A 266 4.01 -17.84 -13.85
N ASP A 267 4.99 -17.07 -13.33
CA ASP A 267 4.87 -16.29 -12.09
C ASP A 267 4.48 -14.82 -12.30
N THR A 268 4.07 -14.43 -13.50
CA THR A 268 3.66 -13.06 -13.85
C THR A 268 2.28 -13.02 -14.50
N GLN A 269 1.47 -12.01 -14.13
CA GLN A 269 0.10 -11.86 -14.61
C GLN A 269 -0.04 -10.97 -15.87
N ASP A 270 0.99 -10.18 -16.20
CA ASP A 270 0.92 -9.12 -17.22
C ASP A 270 2.25 -8.89 -17.93
N LYS A 271 2.92 -9.96 -18.27
CA LYS A 271 4.17 -9.95 -19.08
C LYS A 271 5.33 -9.27 -18.35
N GLY A 272 5.50 -9.54 -17.06
CA GLY A 272 6.63 -9.09 -16.26
C GLY A 272 6.47 -7.65 -15.69
N ASP A 273 5.25 -7.13 -15.65
CA ASP A 273 4.92 -5.91 -14.91
C ASP A 273 4.72 -6.25 -13.43
N HIS A 274 3.77 -7.16 -13.14
CA HIS A 274 3.50 -7.63 -11.78
C HIS A 274 3.60 -9.15 -11.67
N LEU A 275 3.88 -9.62 -10.48
CA LEU A 275 3.78 -11.04 -10.12
C LEU A 275 2.30 -11.44 -10.04
N ASN A 276 2.02 -12.70 -10.32
CA ASN A 276 0.77 -13.33 -9.94
C ASN A 276 0.92 -13.99 -8.55
N VAL A 277 -0.12 -14.65 -8.07
CA VAL A 277 -0.11 -15.26 -6.73
C VAL A 277 1.01 -16.29 -6.55
N TYR A 278 1.39 -17.03 -7.61
CA TYR A 278 2.45 -18.04 -7.52
C TYR A 278 3.82 -17.41 -7.33
N GLY A 279 4.10 -16.32 -8.07
CA GLY A 279 5.30 -15.51 -7.87
C GLY A 279 5.31 -14.80 -6.53
N ALA A 280 4.16 -14.26 -6.11
CA ALA A 280 3.99 -13.58 -4.83
C ALA A 280 4.29 -14.51 -3.65
N GLU A 281 3.81 -15.75 -3.67
CA GLU A 281 4.10 -16.73 -2.62
C GLU A 281 5.60 -17.04 -2.49
N LYS A 282 6.31 -17.21 -3.61
CA LYS A 282 7.76 -17.44 -3.62
C LYS A 282 8.53 -16.27 -3.03
N VAL A 283 8.18 -15.06 -3.47
CA VAL A 283 8.78 -13.81 -2.97
C VAL A 283 8.49 -13.62 -1.49
N THR A 284 7.26 -13.88 -1.07
CA THR A 284 6.85 -13.69 0.32
C THR A 284 7.51 -14.69 1.26
N SER A 285 7.63 -15.97 0.88
CA SER A 285 8.34 -16.95 1.70
C SER A 285 9.82 -16.57 1.88
N TYR A 286 10.49 -16.07 0.84
CA TYR A 286 11.85 -15.57 0.96
C TYR A 286 11.92 -14.34 1.89
N LEU A 287 11.02 -13.40 1.70
CA LEU A 287 10.92 -12.19 2.53
C LEU A 287 10.66 -12.55 3.99
N GLY A 288 9.78 -13.51 4.26
CA GLY A 288 9.48 -13.99 5.60
C GLY A 288 10.72 -14.56 6.31
N ASN A 289 11.51 -15.38 5.63
CA ASN A 289 12.77 -15.90 6.15
C ASN A 289 13.78 -14.75 6.43
N TYR A 290 13.89 -13.80 5.49
CA TYR A 290 14.73 -12.62 5.70
C TYR A 290 14.30 -11.80 6.92
N LEU A 291 13.00 -11.63 7.14
CA LEU A 291 12.47 -10.91 8.29
C LEU A 291 12.77 -11.66 9.60
N GLU A 292 12.58 -12.97 9.65
CA GLU A 292 12.88 -13.81 10.81
C GLU A 292 14.38 -13.78 11.18
N GLU A 293 15.27 -13.78 10.18
CA GLU A 293 16.71 -13.72 10.40
C GLU A 293 17.23 -12.36 10.87
N ASN A 294 16.57 -11.26 10.50
CA ASN A 294 17.10 -9.91 10.71
C ASN A 294 16.30 -9.05 11.70
N TYR A 295 15.11 -9.48 12.11
CA TYR A 295 14.22 -8.72 12.98
C TYR A 295 13.61 -9.59 14.08
N GLU A 296 13.43 -9.02 15.27
CA GLU A 296 12.74 -9.69 16.39
C GLU A 296 11.22 -9.48 16.26
N LEU A 297 10.55 -10.37 15.52
CA LEU A 297 9.09 -10.40 15.36
C LEU A 297 8.51 -11.56 16.16
N GLU A 298 7.29 -11.38 16.68
CA GLU A 298 6.59 -12.41 17.46
C GLU A 298 5.76 -13.30 16.53
N ASP A 299 5.68 -14.60 16.83
CA ASP A 299 4.74 -15.51 16.18
C ASP A 299 3.41 -15.47 16.93
N HIS A 300 2.42 -14.85 16.31
CA HIS A 300 1.10 -14.64 16.92
C HIS A 300 0.09 -15.76 16.64
N ARG A 301 0.44 -16.81 15.89
CA ARG A 301 -0.51 -17.87 15.47
C ARG A 301 -1.21 -18.58 16.61
N ASN A 302 -0.57 -18.63 17.79
CA ASN A 302 -1.12 -19.26 19.00
C ASN A 302 -1.76 -18.26 19.97
N ASP A 303 -1.81 -16.97 19.64
CA ASP A 303 -2.45 -15.96 20.47
C ASP A 303 -3.94 -15.87 20.12
N PRO A 304 -4.87 -16.08 21.09
CA PRO A 304 -6.31 -15.97 20.86
C PRO A 304 -6.77 -14.59 20.32
N ALA A 305 -6.00 -13.54 20.56
CA ALA A 305 -6.31 -12.20 20.03
C ALA A 305 -6.24 -12.15 18.49
N TYR A 306 -5.50 -13.09 17.88
CA TYR A 306 -5.30 -13.19 16.45
C TYR A 306 -6.11 -14.31 15.77
N GLU A 307 -7.11 -14.88 16.45
CA GLU A 307 -7.93 -15.96 15.89
C GLU A 307 -8.56 -15.59 14.54
N ALA A 308 -8.93 -14.31 14.34
CA ALA A 308 -9.46 -13.81 13.06
C ALA A 308 -8.42 -13.91 11.92
N TRP A 309 -7.12 -13.85 12.23
CA TRP A 309 -6.05 -14.04 11.25
C TRP A 309 -5.94 -15.49 10.83
N ASN A 310 -6.03 -16.43 11.78
CA ASN A 310 -6.03 -17.88 11.49
C ASN A 310 -7.19 -18.24 10.57
N GLN A 311 -8.40 -17.73 10.86
CA GLN A 311 -9.58 -17.94 10.02
C GLN A 311 -9.43 -17.35 8.62
N LEU A 312 -8.82 -16.16 8.51
CA LEU A 312 -8.57 -15.51 7.22
C LEU A 312 -7.52 -16.26 6.40
N ALA A 313 -6.46 -16.77 7.03
CA ALA A 313 -5.45 -17.60 6.40
C ALA A 313 -6.02 -18.94 5.89
N GLU A 314 -6.86 -19.60 6.68
CA GLU A 314 -7.57 -20.80 6.23
C GLU A 314 -8.45 -20.50 5.01
N GLN A 315 -9.16 -19.38 4.99
CA GLN A 315 -9.96 -18.95 3.84
C GLN A 315 -9.09 -18.64 2.62
N TYR A 316 -7.90 -18.06 2.83
CA TYR A 316 -6.92 -17.81 1.79
C TYR A 316 -6.45 -19.12 1.13
N GLU A 317 -6.03 -20.12 1.92
CA GLU A 317 -5.60 -21.42 1.42
C GLU A 317 -6.71 -22.18 0.69
N GLN A 318 -7.95 -22.12 1.20
CA GLN A 318 -9.10 -22.70 0.50
C GLN A 318 -9.32 -22.07 -0.87
N ASN A 319 -9.16 -20.75 -1.00
CA ASN A 319 -9.27 -20.06 -2.28
C ASN A 319 -8.11 -20.41 -3.22
N LEU A 320 -6.88 -20.52 -2.72
CA LEU A 320 -5.75 -20.97 -3.52
C LEU A 320 -5.91 -22.42 -4.03
N ALA A 321 -6.36 -23.31 -3.16
CA ALA A 321 -6.62 -24.70 -3.53
C ALA A 321 -7.67 -24.80 -4.64
N LYS A 322 -8.73 -23.98 -4.56
CA LYS A 322 -9.76 -23.90 -5.61
C LYS A 322 -9.19 -23.39 -6.93
N ILE A 323 -8.39 -22.34 -6.93
CA ILE A 323 -7.74 -21.78 -8.11
C ILE A 323 -6.79 -22.81 -8.74
N ARG A 324 -5.97 -23.49 -7.94
CA ARG A 324 -5.06 -24.55 -8.41
C ARG A 324 -5.84 -25.72 -9.03
N GLY A 325 -6.94 -26.16 -8.41
CA GLY A 325 -7.81 -27.20 -8.93
C GLY A 325 -8.49 -26.82 -10.25
N GLU A 326 -8.94 -25.59 -10.42
CA GLU A 326 -9.50 -25.10 -11.67
C GLU A 326 -8.47 -25.08 -12.81
N ILE A 327 -7.23 -24.72 -12.53
CA ILE A 327 -6.13 -24.73 -13.51
C ILE A 327 -5.78 -26.17 -13.91
N GLU A 328 -5.74 -27.10 -12.98
CA GLU A 328 -5.44 -28.50 -13.26
C GLU A 328 -6.50 -29.13 -14.18
N VAL A 329 -7.77 -28.88 -13.89
CA VAL A 329 -8.90 -29.29 -14.74
C VAL A 329 -8.84 -28.61 -16.12
N ALA A 330 -8.50 -27.32 -16.18
CA ALA A 330 -8.37 -26.61 -17.46
C ALA A 330 -7.25 -27.18 -18.35
N LYS A 331 -6.09 -27.50 -17.75
CA LYS A 331 -4.98 -28.16 -18.45
C LYS A 331 -5.37 -29.58 -18.98
N GLU A 332 -6.10 -30.34 -18.17
CA GLU A 332 -6.56 -31.68 -18.56
C GLU A 332 -7.64 -31.64 -19.66
N THR A 333 -8.51 -30.66 -19.64
CA THR A 333 -9.62 -30.54 -20.59
C THR A 333 -9.29 -29.74 -21.83
N GLY A 334 -8.13 -29.09 -21.90
CA GLY A 334 -7.70 -28.26 -23.04
C GLY A 334 -8.52 -26.98 -23.23
N VAL A 335 -9.24 -26.52 -22.21
CA VAL A 335 -10.01 -25.27 -22.23
C VAL A 335 -9.09 -24.15 -21.74
N GLU A 336 -8.69 -23.26 -22.67
CA GLU A 336 -8.03 -21.98 -22.30
C GLU A 336 -9.04 -21.06 -21.58
N LYS A 337 -8.61 -20.49 -20.45
CA LYS A 337 -9.36 -19.44 -19.72
C LYS A 337 -9.12 -18.08 -20.34
#